data_5d708d016052f019f1f758c8fdee438f
#
_entry.id   5d708d016052f019f1f758c8fdee438f
#
_cell.length_a   1.000
_cell.length_b   1.000
_cell.length_c   1.000
_cell.angle_alpha   90.00
_cell.angle_beta   90.00
_cell.angle_gamma   90.00
#
_symmetry.space_group_name_H-M   'P 1'
#
loop_
_entity.id
_entity.type
_entity.pdbx_description
1 polymer ?
#
loop_
_entity_poly.entity_id
_entity_poly.type
_entity_poly.pdbx_seq_one_letter_code
_entity_poly.pdbx_strand_id
1 'polypeptide(L)'
;MTDFAVILISTILVNNFVLVQFLGLCPFMGVSNKLETAIGMAGATTFVLTLASICSYLVHSWVLEPLGLEYLKTISFIMVIAVVVQFAKMFIEKTSPLLYRVLGVFLPLITTNCAVLGVALQNTTKAHTFLESALYGFGAALGFSLVLILFSAMRERLAVADVPAPFRGAAIGMITAGLMSLAFMGFSGLVKVGL
;
A
#
# COMPACT_ATOMS: atom_id res chain seq x y z
N MET A 1 17.65 -4.27 17.60
CA MET A 1 17.18 -2.91 17.23
C MET A 1 17.62 -2.52 15.83
N THR A 2 18.81 -2.90 15.41
CA THR A 2 19.29 -2.68 14.03
C THR A 2 18.44 -3.37 13.00
N ASP A 3 17.96 -4.58 13.27
CA ASP A 3 17.15 -5.37 12.33
C ASP A 3 15.80 -4.71 12.03
N PHE A 4 15.15 -4.12 13.01
CA PHE A 4 13.87 -3.42 12.80
C PHE A 4 14.02 -2.16 11.94
N ALA A 5 15.08 -1.40 12.12
CA ALA A 5 15.36 -0.23 11.29
C ALA A 5 15.69 -0.62 9.85
N VAL A 6 16.44 -1.71 9.68
CA VAL A 6 16.77 -2.27 8.36
C VAL A 6 15.51 -2.77 7.64
N ILE A 7 14.61 -3.47 8.34
CA ILE A 7 13.33 -3.92 7.78
C ILE A 7 12.50 -2.72 7.32
N LEU A 8 12.37 -1.67 8.14
CA LEU A 8 11.62 -0.47 7.80
C LEU A 8 12.22 0.25 6.58
N ILE A 9 13.51 0.53 6.58
CA ILE A 9 14.19 1.22 5.47
C ILE A 9 14.11 0.39 4.19
N SER A 10 14.34 -0.91 4.29
CA SER A 10 14.24 -1.84 3.17
C SER A 10 12.83 -1.88 2.57
N THR A 11 11.80 -1.85 3.41
CA THR A 11 10.41 -1.93 2.96
C THR A 11 9.92 -0.60 2.37
N ILE A 12 10.37 0.53 2.90
CA ILE A 12 9.96 1.86 2.45
C ILE A 12 10.64 2.23 1.13
N LEU A 13 11.96 2.02 1.02
CA LEU A 13 12.76 2.52 -0.09
C LEU A 13 13.06 1.45 -1.15
N VAL A 14 13.48 0.25 -0.74
CA VAL A 14 14.02 -0.76 -1.67
C VAL A 14 12.94 -1.68 -2.20
N ASN A 15 12.13 -2.25 -1.31
CA ASN A 15 11.03 -3.15 -1.67
C ASN A 15 9.68 -2.43 -1.62
N ASN A 16 9.61 -1.24 -2.23
CA ASN A 16 8.36 -0.52 -2.31
C ASN A 16 7.37 -1.27 -3.22
N PHE A 17 6.26 -1.72 -2.63
CA PHE A 17 5.24 -2.53 -3.31
C PHE A 17 4.67 -1.87 -4.56
N VAL A 18 4.51 -0.56 -4.53
CA VAL A 18 3.93 0.19 -5.65
C VAL A 18 4.86 0.20 -6.85
N LEU A 19 6.15 0.44 -6.61
CA LEU A 19 7.11 0.68 -7.69
C LEU A 19 7.82 -0.60 -8.17
N VAL A 20 8.03 -1.57 -7.27
CA VAL A 20 8.74 -2.82 -7.61
C VAL A 20 7.76 -3.91 -8.06
N GLN A 21 6.60 -4.00 -7.42
CA GLN A 21 5.62 -5.06 -7.69
C GLN A 21 4.37 -4.55 -8.43
N PHE A 22 4.27 -3.24 -8.66
CA PHE A 22 3.12 -2.58 -9.28
C PHE A 22 1.79 -2.87 -8.57
N LEU A 23 1.84 -3.14 -7.25
CA LEU A 23 0.64 -3.37 -6.45
C LEU A 23 0.08 -2.05 -5.93
N GLY A 24 -1.26 -1.92 -5.97
CA GLY A 24 -1.93 -0.72 -5.49
C GLY A 24 -1.99 0.42 -6.51
N LEU A 25 -1.85 0.13 -7.80
CA LEU A 25 -1.96 1.13 -8.88
C LEU A 25 -3.37 1.73 -8.99
N CYS A 26 -4.42 0.98 -8.59
CA CYS A 26 -5.81 1.46 -8.68
C CYS A 26 -6.03 2.73 -7.85
N PRO A 27 -5.73 2.76 -6.52
CA PRO A 27 -5.80 4.00 -5.75
C PRO A 27 -4.73 5.01 -6.16
N PHE A 28 -3.55 4.54 -6.57
CA PHE A 28 -2.45 5.37 -7.01
C PHE A 28 -2.83 6.27 -8.21
N MET A 29 -3.45 5.72 -9.23
CA MET A 29 -3.91 6.48 -10.40
C MET A 29 -5.19 7.28 -10.13
N GLY A 30 -6.10 6.74 -9.31
CA GLY A 30 -7.42 7.35 -9.06
C GLY A 30 -7.37 8.58 -8.18
N VAL A 31 -6.53 8.56 -7.14
CA VAL A 31 -6.54 9.58 -6.07
C VAL A 31 -5.45 10.64 -6.22
N SER A 32 -4.47 10.43 -7.09
CA SER A 32 -3.30 11.29 -7.24
C SER A 32 -3.54 12.62 -7.95
N ASN A 33 -4.79 12.96 -8.29
CA ASN A 33 -5.11 14.21 -8.99
C ASN A 33 -4.99 15.46 -8.11
N LYS A 34 -5.15 15.32 -6.78
CA LYS A 34 -5.05 16.40 -5.80
C LYS A 34 -4.24 15.95 -4.60
N LEU A 35 -3.30 16.76 -4.17
CA LEU A 35 -2.41 16.47 -3.05
C LEU A 35 -3.18 16.27 -1.73
N GLU A 36 -4.23 17.04 -1.49
CA GLU A 36 -5.07 16.92 -0.28
C GLU A 36 -5.75 15.54 -0.19
N THR A 37 -6.32 15.07 -1.30
CA THR A 37 -6.93 13.74 -1.37
C THR A 37 -5.91 12.62 -1.25
N ALA A 38 -4.71 12.81 -1.79
CA ALA A 38 -3.61 11.86 -1.68
C ALA A 38 -3.12 11.72 -0.23
N ILE A 39 -3.01 12.81 0.53
CA ILE A 39 -2.62 12.78 1.95
C ILE A 39 -3.70 12.07 2.79
N GLY A 40 -4.96 12.39 2.58
CA GLY A 40 -6.06 11.72 3.28
C GLY A 40 -6.11 10.21 2.99
N MET A 41 -5.90 9.84 1.73
CA MET A 41 -5.84 8.44 1.31
C MET A 41 -4.61 7.72 1.88
N ALA A 42 -3.46 8.39 1.94
CA ALA A 42 -2.24 7.87 2.54
C ALA A 42 -2.45 7.51 4.02
N GLY A 43 -3.09 8.38 4.79
CA GLY A 43 -3.44 8.09 6.19
C GLY A 43 -4.41 6.93 6.35
N ALA A 44 -5.47 6.89 5.56
CA ALA A 44 -6.46 5.83 5.59
C ALA A 44 -5.86 4.45 5.19
N THR A 45 -5.05 4.42 4.14
CA THR A 45 -4.37 3.19 3.70
C THR A 45 -3.32 2.72 4.70
N THR A 46 -2.62 3.63 5.38
CA THR A 46 -1.66 3.27 6.44
C THR A 46 -2.37 2.57 7.60
N PHE A 47 -3.49 3.09 8.03
CA PHE A 47 -4.30 2.47 9.09
C PHE A 47 -4.81 1.08 8.67
N VAL A 48 -5.39 0.98 7.47
CA VAL A 48 -5.94 -0.28 6.96
C VAL A 48 -4.86 -1.34 6.73
N LEU A 49 -3.72 -0.97 6.12
CA LEU A 49 -2.62 -1.90 5.86
C LEU A 49 -2.03 -2.47 7.14
N THR A 50 -1.81 -1.63 8.15
CA THR A 50 -1.28 -2.08 9.44
C THR A 50 -2.26 -3.02 10.13
N LEU A 51 -3.55 -2.66 10.17
CA LEU A 51 -4.58 -3.47 10.78
C LEU A 51 -4.78 -4.81 10.04
N ALA A 52 -4.82 -4.78 8.71
CA ALA A 52 -4.94 -5.97 7.88
C ALA A 52 -3.75 -6.92 8.03
N SER A 53 -2.53 -6.37 8.15
CA SER A 53 -1.32 -7.16 8.38
C SER A 53 -1.38 -7.92 9.72
N ILE A 54 -1.81 -7.26 10.79
CA ILE A 54 -1.97 -7.88 12.11
C ILE A 54 -3.07 -8.95 12.08
N CYS A 55 -4.24 -8.62 11.52
CA CYS A 55 -5.36 -9.56 11.45
C CYS A 55 -5.06 -10.78 10.58
N SER A 56 -4.38 -10.59 9.45
CA SER A 56 -4.01 -11.71 8.56
C SER A 56 -3.01 -12.65 9.23
N TYR A 57 -2.07 -12.11 10.01
CA TYR A 57 -1.15 -12.93 10.79
C TYR A 57 -1.89 -13.77 11.85
N LEU A 58 -2.80 -13.15 12.60
CA LEU A 58 -3.59 -13.86 13.63
C LEU A 58 -4.41 -14.99 13.01
N VAL A 59 -5.08 -14.74 11.90
CA VAL A 59 -5.88 -15.76 11.20
C VAL A 59 -5.00 -16.86 10.63
N HIS A 60 -3.82 -16.53 10.11
CA HIS A 60 -2.88 -17.53 9.63
C HIS A 60 -2.43 -18.46 10.76
N SER A 61 -1.96 -17.89 11.87
CA SER A 61 -1.43 -18.65 13.01
C SER A 61 -2.48 -19.45 13.78
N TRP A 62 -3.72 -18.94 13.90
CA TRP A 62 -4.75 -19.57 14.73
C TRP A 62 -5.72 -20.46 13.96
N VAL A 63 -5.90 -20.21 12.67
CA VAL A 63 -6.91 -20.90 11.85
C VAL A 63 -6.28 -21.75 10.76
N LEU A 64 -5.38 -21.19 9.96
CA LEU A 64 -4.83 -21.90 8.80
C LEU A 64 -3.82 -22.96 9.19
N GLU A 65 -2.91 -22.65 10.10
CA GLU A 65 -1.83 -23.55 10.52
C GLU A 65 -2.35 -24.82 11.19
N PRO A 66 -3.28 -24.76 12.18
CA PRO A 66 -3.80 -25.97 12.84
C PRO A 66 -4.76 -26.79 11.96
N LEU A 67 -5.40 -26.17 10.95
CA LEU A 67 -6.32 -26.88 10.04
C LEU A 67 -5.63 -27.43 8.77
N GLY A 68 -4.38 -27.10 8.50
CA GLY A 68 -3.64 -27.56 7.31
C GLY A 68 -4.23 -27.07 5.97
N LEU A 69 -5.02 -25.98 5.99
CA LEU A 69 -5.74 -25.46 4.82
C LEU A 69 -4.92 -24.40 4.07
N GLU A 70 -3.66 -24.68 3.79
CA GLU A 70 -2.80 -23.74 3.05
C GLU A 70 -3.33 -23.42 1.65
N TYR A 71 -4.09 -24.30 1.04
CA TYR A 71 -4.71 -24.11 -0.27
C TYR A 71 -5.76 -23.00 -0.28
N LEU A 72 -6.46 -22.79 0.84
CA LEU A 72 -7.50 -21.77 0.99
C LEU A 72 -6.98 -20.43 1.54
N LYS A 73 -5.67 -20.28 1.68
CA LYS A 73 -5.00 -19.11 2.24
C LYS A 73 -5.44 -17.78 1.61
N THR A 74 -5.45 -17.72 0.28
CA THR A 74 -5.80 -16.51 -0.45
C THR A 74 -7.26 -16.10 -0.23
N ILE A 75 -8.18 -17.05 -0.26
CA ILE A 75 -9.62 -16.79 -0.05
C ILE A 75 -9.85 -16.32 1.39
N SER A 76 -9.21 -16.97 2.35
CA SER A 76 -9.29 -16.59 3.76
C SER A 76 -8.79 -15.15 4.00
N PHE A 77 -7.68 -14.77 3.38
CA PHE A 77 -7.15 -13.42 3.52
C PHE A 77 -8.05 -12.37 2.87
N ILE A 78 -8.63 -12.65 1.70
CA ILE A 78 -9.59 -11.74 1.07
C ILE A 78 -10.80 -11.51 1.99
N MET A 79 -11.32 -12.57 2.62
CA MET A 79 -12.45 -12.48 3.56
C MET A 79 -12.09 -11.61 4.78
N VAL A 80 -10.92 -11.86 5.39
CA VAL A 80 -10.43 -11.10 6.56
C VAL A 80 -10.22 -9.63 6.21
N ILE A 81 -9.59 -9.35 5.07
CA ILE A 81 -9.35 -7.98 4.60
C ILE A 81 -10.68 -7.25 4.38
N ALA A 82 -11.68 -7.91 3.78
CA ALA A 82 -12.99 -7.31 3.58
C ALA A 82 -13.65 -6.89 4.90
N VAL A 83 -13.60 -7.75 5.92
CA VAL A 83 -14.13 -7.45 7.26
C VAL A 83 -13.37 -6.30 7.93
N VAL A 84 -12.05 -6.33 7.88
CA VAL A 84 -11.18 -5.30 8.47
C VAL A 84 -11.43 -3.94 7.81
N VAL A 85 -11.53 -3.90 6.49
CA VAL A 85 -11.78 -2.65 5.77
C VAL A 85 -13.18 -2.11 6.04
N GLN A 86 -14.18 -2.98 6.16
CA GLN A 86 -15.53 -2.56 6.54
C GLN A 86 -15.55 -1.95 7.94
N PHE A 87 -14.82 -2.53 8.88
CA PHE A 87 -14.64 -1.97 10.22
C PHE A 87 -13.93 -0.62 10.17
N ALA A 88 -12.83 -0.51 9.43
CA ALA A 88 -12.08 0.73 9.26
C ALA A 88 -12.95 1.84 8.63
N LYS A 89 -13.80 1.50 7.67
CA LYS A 89 -14.76 2.41 7.06
C LYS A 89 -15.71 3.01 8.10
N MET A 90 -16.33 2.17 8.93
CA MET A 90 -17.23 2.63 10.00
C MET A 90 -16.50 3.51 11.03
N PHE A 91 -15.24 3.18 11.32
CA PHE A 91 -14.41 3.96 12.23
C PHE A 91 -14.10 5.35 11.66
N ILE A 92 -13.69 5.44 10.39
CA ILE A 92 -13.38 6.71 9.71
C ILE A 92 -14.63 7.57 9.59
N GLU A 93 -15.79 6.99 9.28
CA GLU A 93 -17.07 7.69 9.18
C GLU A 93 -17.45 8.39 10.49
N LYS A 94 -17.21 7.74 11.63
CA LYS A 94 -17.49 8.30 12.96
C LYS A 94 -16.47 9.32 13.44
N THR A 95 -15.19 9.10 13.10
CA THR A 95 -14.10 9.93 13.63
C THR A 95 -13.91 11.21 12.82
N SER A 96 -14.07 11.16 11.50
CA SER A 96 -13.84 12.32 10.63
C SER A 96 -14.81 12.33 9.45
N PRO A 97 -16.01 12.91 9.64
CA PRO A 97 -17.03 12.97 8.58
C PRO A 97 -16.59 13.82 7.37
N LEU A 98 -15.68 14.78 7.59
CA LEU A 98 -15.10 15.57 6.50
C LEU A 98 -14.21 14.71 5.60
N LEU A 99 -13.35 13.90 6.20
CA LEU A 99 -12.48 12.96 5.49
C LEU A 99 -13.31 11.90 4.74
N TYR A 100 -14.39 11.43 5.36
CA TYR A 100 -15.32 10.50 4.74
C TYR A 100 -15.98 11.09 3.49
N ARG A 101 -16.38 12.37 3.49
CA ARG A 101 -16.95 13.03 2.30
C ARG A 101 -15.96 13.17 1.16
N VAL A 102 -14.71 13.47 1.46
CA VAL A 102 -13.64 13.60 0.45
C VAL A 102 -13.22 12.24 -0.10
N LEU A 103 -13.12 11.25 0.76
CA LEU A 103 -12.72 9.88 0.39
C LEU A 103 -13.87 8.96 -0.01
N GLY A 104 -15.14 9.38 0.16
CA GLY A 104 -16.31 8.51 0.04
C GLY A 104 -16.40 7.73 -1.28
N VAL A 105 -16.03 8.35 -2.40
CA VAL A 105 -15.98 7.70 -3.72
C VAL A 105 -14.78 6.74 -3.84
N PHE A 106 -13.69 6.99 -3.09
CA PHE A 106 -12.44 6.22 -3.15
C PHE A 106 -12.34 5.11 -2.10
N LEU A 107 -13.27 5.06 -1.15
CA LEU A 107 -13.33 4.01 -0.12
C LEU A 107 -13.41 2.58 -0.72
N PRO A 108 -14.19 2.32 -1.76
CA PRO A 108 -14.16 1.02 -2.44
C PRO A 108 -12.78 0.64 -2.99
N LEU A 109 -11.98 1.62 -3.41
CA LEU A 109 -10.61 1.37 -3.89
C LEU A 109 -9.66 0.89 -2.78
N ILE A 110 -9.94 1.25 -1.51
CA ILE A 110 -9.17 0.72 -0.37
C ILE A 110 -9.53 -0.74 -0.13
N THR A 111 -10.80 -1.09 -0.26
CA THR A 111 -11.31 -2.47 -0.04
C THR A 111 -10.75 -3.46 -1.06
N THR A 112 -10.67 -3.05 -2.33
CA THR A 112 -10.16 -3.88 -3.43
C THR A 112 -8.68 -3.66 -3.70
N ASN A 113 -7.94 -3.10 -2.76
CA ASN A 113 -6.54 -2.77 -2.95
C ASN A 113 -5.67 -4.03 -2.93
N CYS A 114 -5.07 -4.33 -4.07
CA CYS A 114 -4.15 -5.47 -4.22
C CYS A 114 -2.88 -5.36 -3.36
N ALA A 115 -2.48 -4.15 -2.94
CA ALA A 115 -1.37 -3.97 -2.02
C ALA A 115 -1.64 -4.59 -0.64
N VAL A 116 -2.87 -4.48 -0.14
CA VAL A 116 -3.26 -5.07 1.16
C VAL A 116 -3.15 -6.60 1.12
N LEU A 117 -3.64 -7.20 0.04
CA LEU A 117 -3.52 -8.65 -0.17
C LEU A 117 -2.05 -9.08 -0.37
N GLY A 118 -1.28 -8.29 -1.11
CA GLY A 118 0.15 -8.55 -1.34
C GLY A 118 0.96 -8.55 -0.05
N VAL A 119 0.72 -7.59 0.85
CA VAL A 119 1.37 -7.53 2.17
C VAL A 119 0.99 -8.74 3.02
N ALA A 120 -0.29 -9.12 3.05
CA ALA A 120 -0.75 -10.29 3.80
C ALA A 120 -0.11 -11.60 3.30
N LEU A 121 0.00 -11.79 1.99
CA LEU A 121 0.65 -12.95 1.38
C LEU A 121 2.16 -12.98 1.66
N GLN A 122 2.84 -11.84 1.59
CA GLN A 122 4.29 -11.79 1.86
C GLN A 122 4.63 -12.03 3.33
N ASN A 123 3.81 -11.55 4.26
CA ASN A 123 3.97 -11.84 5.68
C ASN A 123 3.99 -13.34 5.98
N THR A 124 3.14 -14.08 5.29
CA THR A 124 3.06 -15.54 5.50
C THR A 124 4.16 -16.31 4.77
N THR A 125 4.61 -15.84 3.60
CA THR A 125 5.71 -16.49 2.86
C THR A 125 7.07 -16.31 3.53
N LYS A 126 7.27 -15.18 4.23
CA LYS A 126 8.53 -14.89 4.94
C LYS A 126 8.54 -15.41 6.39
N ALA A 127 7.45 -16.05 6.86
CA ALA A 127 7.31 -16.58 8.22
C ALA A 127 7.69 -15.58 9.31
N HIS A 128 7.26 -14.31 9.15
CA HIS A 128 7.53 -13.25 10.11
C HIS A 128 6.87 -13.55 11.46
N THR A 129 7.54 -13.12 12.55
CA THR A 129 6.92 -13.08 13.87
C THR A 129 5.83 -12.02 13.93
N PHE A 130 4.98 -12.07 14.96
CA PHE A 130 3.88 -11.11 15.14
C PHE A 130 4.34 -9.64 15.06
N LEU A 131 5.43 -9.31 15.75
CA LEU A 131 5.97 -7.96 15.76
C LEU A 131 6.58 -7.55 14.41
N GLU A 132 7.29 -8.46 13.76
CA GLU A 132 7.84 -8.23 12.42
C GLU A 132 6.74 -8.06 11.38
N SER A 133 5.66 -8.82 11.47
CA SER A 133 4.50 -8.69 10.59
C SER A 133 3.82 -7.33 10.73
N ALA A 134 3.65 -6.84 11.95
CA ALA A 134 3.10 -5.51 12.21
C ALA A 134 4.02 -4.39 11.68
N LEU A 135 5.33 -4.49 11.93
CA LEU A 135 6.32 -3.53 11.44
C LEU A 135 6.45 -3.56 9.91
N TYR A 136 6.38 -4.74 9.31
CA TYR A 136 6.40 -4.89 7.86
C TYR A 136 5.18 -4.26 7.20
N GLY A 137 3.98 -4.48 7.77
CA GLY A 137 2.74 -3.85 7.32
C GLY A 137 2.77 -2.32 7.45
N PHE A 138 3.31 -1.81 8.56
CA PHE A 138 3.48 -0.38 8.77
C PHE A 138 4.53 0.23 7.82
N GLY A 139 5.66 -0.43 7.63
CA GLY A 139 6.71 0.00 6.68
C GLY A 139 6.20 0.02 5.24
N ALA A 140 5.46 -1.01 4.83
CA ALA A 140 4.82 -1.07 3.52
C ALA A 140 3.82 0.08 3.30
N ALA A 141 3.05 0.40 4.33
CA ALA A 141 2.08 1.49 4.31
C ALA A 141 2.76 2.86 4.20
N LEU A 142 3.85 3.09 4.93
CA LEU A 142 4.65 4.30 4.81
C LEU A 142 5.29 4.43 3.42
N GLY A 143 5.81 3.33 2.88
CA GLY A 143 6.35 3.30 1.52
C GLY A 143 5.29 3.63 0.46
N PHE A 144 4.08 3.06 0.59
CA PHE A 144 2.93 3.40 -0.25
C PHE A 144 2.58 4.89 -0.17
N SER A 145 2.48 5.42 1.05
CA SER A 145 2.12 6.81 1.32
C SER A 145 3.14 7.79 0.73
N LEU A 146 4.42 7.50 0.89
CA LEU A 146 5.51 8.32 0.36
C LEU A 146 5.42 8.40 -1.17
N VAL A 147 5.29 7.26 -1.84
CA VAL A 147 5.21 7.20 -3.30
C VAL A 147 3.95 7.88 -3.82
N LEU A 148 2.81 7.71 -3.13
CA LEU A 148 1.55 8.35 -3.50
C LEU A 148 1.63 9.88 -3.43
N ILE A 149 2.24 10.43 -2.37
CA ILE A 149 2.43 11.87 -2.19
C ILE A 149 3.38 12.43 -3.25
N LEU A 150 4.53 11.77 -3.48
CA LEU A 150 5.48 12.19 -4.51
C LEU A 150 4.86 12.19 -5.91
N PHE A 151 4.11 11.15 -6.23
CA PHE A 151 3.45 11.05 -7.52
C PHE A 151 2.35 12.10 -7.70
N SER A 152 1.57 12.36 -6.65
CA SER A 152 0.56 13.42 -6.67
C SER A 152 1.16 14.79 -6.91
N ALA A 153 2.27 15.11 -6.23
CA ALA A 153 2.99 16.36 -6.43
C ALA A 153 3.57 16.50 -7.85
N MET A 154 4.08 15.42 -8.42
CA MET A 154 4.54 15.42 -9.82
C MET A 154 3.38 15.61 -10.80
N ARG A 155 2.25 14.97 -10.55
CA ARG A 155 1.07 15.04 -11.41
C ARG A 155 0.43 16.43 -11.40
N GLU A 156 0.41 17.12 -10.27
CA GLU A 156 -0.02 18.53 -10.20
C GLU A 156 0.87 19.43 -11.08
N ARG A 157 2.19 19.23 -11.07
CA ARG A 157 3.10 19.97 -11.94
C ARG A 157 2.91 19.64 -13.42
N LEU A 158 2.69 18.39 -13.75
CA LEU A 158 2.42 17.95 -15.12
C LEU A 158 1.09 18.47 -15.68
N ALA A 159 0.11 18.74 -14.81
CA ALA A 159 -1.18 19.30 -15.22
C ALA A 159 -1.06 20.74 -15.78
N VAL A 160 -0.03 21.47 -15.33
CA VAL A 160 0.25 22.86 -15.78
C VAL A 160 1.25 22.88 -16.95
N ALA A 161 1.96 21.78 -17.23
CA ALA A 161 2.94 21.67 -18.29
C ALA A 161 2.28 21.50 -19.67
N ASP A 162 2.92 22.03 -20.71
CA ASP A 162 2.50 21.85 -22.10
C ASP A 162 2.81 20.42 -22.57
N VAL A 163 1.84 19.52 -22.34
CA VAL A 163 1.92 18.13 -22.79
C VAL A 163 1.22 17.99 -24.14
N PRO A 164 1.86 17.33 -25.14
CA PRO A 164 1.23 17.03 -26.41
C PRO A 164 -0.10 16.30 -26.25
N ALA A 165 -1.10 16.66 -27.07
CA ALA A 165 -2.47 16.15 -26.96
C ALA A 165 -2.61 14.62 -26.83
N PRO A 166 -1.84 13.76 -27.55
CA PRO A 166 -1.97 12.30 -27.41
C PRO A 166 -1.49 11.74 -26.08
N PHE A 167 -0.67 12.47 -25.32
CA PHE A 167 -0.14 12.02 -24.02
C PHE A 167 -0.89 12.62 -22.82
N ARG A 168 -1.85 13.52 -23.04
CA ARG A 168 -2.62 14.12 -21.95
C ARG A 168 -3.46 13.08 -21.20
N GLY A 169 -3.48 13.19 -19.86
CA GLY A 169 -4.32 12.39 -18.97
C GLY A 169 -3.62 11.17 -18.37
N ALA A 170 -4.19 9.98 -18.52
CA ALA A 170 -3.66 8.76 -17.90
C ALA A 170 -2.30 8.32 -18.49
N ALA A 171 -2.05 8.59 -19.77
CA ALA A 171 -0.83 8.16 -20.45
C ALA A 171 0.43 8.80 -19.84
N ILE A 172 0.43 10.11 -19.63
CA ILE A 172 1.58 10.79 -18.99
C ILE A 172 1.78 10.33 -17.54
N GLY A 173 0.67 10.05 -16.82
CA GLY A 173 0.74 9.49 -15.48
C GLY A 173 1.43 8.12 -15.44
N MET A 174 1.11 7.24 -16.37
CA MET A 174 1.77 5.92 -16.47
C MET A 174 3.25 6.02 -16.83
N ILE A 175 3.61 6.90 -17.75
CA ILE A 175 5.01 7.17 -18.12
C ILE A 175 5.79 7.69 -16.89
N THR A 176 5.21 8.63 -16.16
CA THR A 176 5.82 9.18 -14.94
C THR A 176 5.99 8.13 -13.86
N ALA A 177 5.00 7.26 -13.68
CA ALA A 177 5.08 6.14 -12.74
C ALA A 177 6.18 5.14 -13.14
N GLY A 178 6.33 4.85 -14.43
CA GLY A 178 7.40 4.00 -14.95
C GLY A 178 8.79 4.59 -14.73
N LEU A 179 8.98 5.89 -15.02
CA LEU A 179 10.24 6.60 -14.76
C LEU A 179 10.58 6.62 -13.26
N MET A 180 9.58 6.82 -12.41
CA MET A 180 9.75 6.80 -10.97
C MET A 180 10.13 5.40 -10.47
N SER A 181 9.55 4.34 -11.05
CA SER A 181 9.93 2.95 -10.76
C SER A 181 11.39 2.68 -11.12
N LEU A 182 11.85 3.13 -12.28
CA LEU A 182 13.27 3.00 -12.69
C LEU A 182 14.21 3.76 -11.75
N ALA A 183 13.84 4.97 -11.32
CA ALA A 183 14.63 5.75 -10.36
C ALA A 183 14.74 5.01 -9.00
N PHE A 184 13.65 4.43 -8.52
CA PHE A 184 13.66 3.65 -7.27
C PHE A 184 14.39 2.31 -7.39
N MET A 185 14.42 1.68 -8.57
CA MET A 185 15.24 0.48 -8.81
C MET A 185 16.74 0.76 -8.61
N GLY A 186 17.21 1.98 -8.80
CA GLY A 186 18.57 2.38 -8.48
C GLY A 186 18.94 2.20 -7.00
N PHE A 187 17.96 2.32 -6.10
CA PHE A 187 18.17 2.09 -4.66
C PHE A 187 18.24 0.60 -4.29
N SER A 188 17.77 -0.31 -5.16
CA SER A 188 17.78 -1.75 -4.89
C SER A 188 19.18 -2.35 -4.76
N GLY A 189 20.21 -1.66 -5.30
CA GLY A 189 21.61 -2.04 -5.15
C GLY A 189 22.23 -1.71 -3.79
N LEU A 190 21.66 -0.77 -3.05
CA LEU A 190 22.21 -0.29 -1.77
C LEU A 190 22.00 -1.27 -0.60
N VAL A 191 20.96 -2.11 -0.65
CA VAL A 191 20.61 -3.02 0.45
C VAL A 191 21.13 -4.45 0.25
N LYS A 192 21.70 -4.78 -0.92
CA LYS A 192 22.40 -6.08 -1.13
C LYS A 192 23.68 -6.27 -0.29
N VAL A 193 24.08 -5.27 0.48
CA VAL A 193 25.29 -5.31 1.32
C VAL A 193 25.03 -5.86 2.73
N GLY A 194 23.80 -6.24 3.07
CA GLY A 194 23.42 -6.61 4.45
C GLY A 194 22.67 -7.95 4.61
N LEU A 195 22.75 -8.88 3.64
CA LEU A 195 22.22 -10.25 3.78
C LEU A 195 23.27 -11.28 3.46
#